data_69cd97039ecb9d2383164ad3bee8e825
#
_entry.id   69cd97039ecb9d2383164ad3bee8e825
#
_cell.length_a   1.000
_cell.length_b   1.000
_cell.length_c   1.000
_cell.angle_alpha   90.00
_cell.angle_beta   90.00
_cell.angle_gamma   90.00
#
_symmetry.space_group_name_H-M   'P 1'
#
loop_
_entity.id
_entity.type
_entity.pdbx_description
1 polymer ?
#
loop_
_entity_poly.entity_id
_entity_poly.type
_entity_poly.pdbx_seq_one_letter_code
_entity_poly.pdbx_strand_id
1 'polypeptide(L)'
;LAYLSKARELQSKYATMPHGMTVLVGCETENIESPHSIDALTALLHGDAVQDTPVPPPFVGRGTVDYIVGSVHHVHGIPIDFDEPTFLKALQVHGTKDGYTSLLHAYLDAQYEMLERLRPEIIGHFDLYRLFDPSAPWYPECTTPHGREVLNKLKRNIHFASSYGALFETNSSAFRKGWKEETYPGRVILQLILRAHGRLALSDDSHGVHQVGLNYTRVRDYLLREGVNELWYLVPGGTLPCADKGGNLSEVHAASEEARQARELSDTPGRDAPT
;
A
#
# COMPACT_ATOMS: atom_id res chain seq x y z
N LEU A 1 -10.30 -15.46 -11.21
CA LEU A 1 -10.73 -15.15 -12.60
C LEU A 1 -12.00 -14.27 -12.61
N ALA A 2 -13.05 -14.58 -11.81
CA ALA A 2 -14.28 -13.78 -11.79
C ALA A 2 -14.06 -12.30 -11.42
N TYR A 3 -13.19 -12.02 -10.45
CA TYR A 3 -12.79 -10.66 -10.09
C TYR A 3 -12.21 -9.91 -11.29
N LEU A 4 -11.21 -10.49 -11.96
CA LEU A 4 -10.53 -9.85 -13.09
C LEU A 4 -11.50 -9.57 -14.24
N SER A 5 -12.36 -10.53 -14.57
CA SER A 5 -13.39 -10.34 -15.61
C SER A 5 -14.30 -9.14 -15.28
N LYS A 6 -14.79 -9.06 -14.04
CA LYS A 6 -15.65 -7.94 -13.62
C LYS A 6 -14.92 -6.61 -13.57
N ALA A 7 -13.68 -6.59 -13.10
CA ALA A 7 -12.85 -5.40 -13.06
C ALA A 7 -12.57 -4.85 -14.47
N ARG A 8 -12.27 -5.73 -15.44
CA ARG A 8 -12.06 -5.35 -16.86
C ARG A 8 -13.34 -4.85 -17.52
N GLU A 9 -14.49 -5.44 -17.20
CA GLU A 9 -15.80 -4.93 -17.65
C GLU A 9 -16.02 -3.49 -17.16
N LEU A 10 -15.76 -3.23 -15.87
CA LEU A 10 -15.89 -1.89 -15.28
C LEU A 10 -14.88 -0.90 -15.89
N GLN A 11 -13.63 -1.31 -16.07
CA GLN A 11 -12.60 -0.51 -16.75
C GLN A 11 -13.09 -0.05 -18.12
N SER A 12 -13.58 -0.98 -18.93
CA SER A 12 -14.10 -0.68 -20.28
C SER A 12 -15.33 0.23 -20.24
N LYS A 13 -16.23 -0.01 -19.30
CA LYS A 13 -17.44 0.81 -19.10
C LYS A 13 -17.08 2.26 -18.78
N TYR A 14 -16.19 2.48 -17.83
CA TYR A 14 -15.84 3.84 -17.40
C TYR A 14 -14.97 4.58 -18.41
N ALA A 15 -14.16 3.88 -19.20
CA ALA A 15 -13.36 4.49 -20.27
C ALA A 15 -14.23 5.12 -21.37
N THR A 16 -15.47 4.64 -21.58
CA THR A 16 -16.37 5.13 -22.64
C THR A 16 -17.35 6.19 -22.16
N MET A 17 -17.38 6.53 -20.87
CA MET A 17 -18.26 7.56 -20.33
C MET A 17 -17.77 8.98 -20.68
N PRO A 18 -18.65 9.94 -20.93
CA PRO A 18 -18.29 11.36 -20.95
C PRO A 18 -17.66 11.73 -19.61
N HIS A 19 -16.47 12.33 -19.63
CA HIS A 19 -15.64 12.56 -18.44
C HIS A 19 -15.24 11.27 -17.71
N GLY A 20 -15.01 10.20 -18.49
CA GLY A 20 -14.71 8.88 -17.97
C GLY A 20 -13.48 8.85 -17.07
N MET A 21 -13.59 8.07 -16.00
CA MET A 21 -12.50 7.84 -15.08
C MET A 21 -11.55 6.79 -15.66
N THR A 22 -10.25 7.04 -15.54
CA THR A 22 -9.25 6.01 -15.83
C THR A 22 -9.24 5.00 -14.69
N VAL A 23 -9.57 3.75 -14.99
CA VAL A 23 -9.57 2.64 -14.04
C VAL A 23 -8.38 1.74 -14.34
N LEU A 24 -7.55 1.49 -13.36
CA LEU A 24 -6.49 0.47 -13.40
C LEU A 24 -6.95 -0.75 -12.60
N VAL A 25 -6.68 -1.93 -13.12
CA VAL A 25 -7.02 -3.20 -12.48
C VAL A 25 -5.78 -3.77 -11.83
N GLY A 26 -5.77 -3.81 -10.50
CA GLY A 26 -4.66 -4.32 -9.72
C GLY A 26 -5.05 -5.47 -8.81
N CYS A 27 -4.05 -6.03 -8.13
CA CYS A 27 -4.25 -6.92 -6.99
C CYS A 27 -3.22 -6.63 -5.91
N GLU A 28 -3.61 -6.86 -4.67
CA GLU A 28 -2.70 -6.84 -3.53
C GLU A 28 -2.13 -8.23 -3.30
N THR A 29 -0.87 -8.30 -2.87
CA THR A 29 -0.20 -9.55 -2.59
C THR A 29 -0.39 -9.96 -1.14
N GLU A 30 -0.49 -11.24 -0.92
CA GLU A 30 -0.31 -11.88 0.38
C GLU A 30 1.02 -12.63 0.35
N ASN A 31 2.01 -12.20 1.14
CA ASN A 31 3.20 -13.00 1.36
C ASN A 31 2.95 -13.98 2.51
N ILE A 32 2.05 -14.93 2.28
CA ILE A 32 1.92 -16.08 3.15
C ILE A 32 3.15 -16.96 2.90
N GLU A 33 3.80 -17.40 3.96
CA GLU A 33 5.01 -18.24 3.94
C GLU A 33 4.72 -19.65 3.40
N SER A 34 4.02 -19.70 2.30
CA SER A 34 3.87 -20.87 1.45
C SER A 34 4.70 -20.59 0.21
N PRO A 35 5.66 -21.44 -0.15
CA PRO A 35 6.44 -21.26 -1.39
C PRO A 35 5.55 -21.09 -2.62
N HIS A 36 4.26 -21.42 -2.50
CA HIS A 36 3.32 -21.38 -3.60
C HIS A 36 2.59 -20.05 -3.79
N SER A 37 2.52 -19.15 -2.80
CA SER A 37 1.74 -17.91 -2.94
C SER A 37 2.39 -16.91 -3.89
N ILE A 38 3.68 -16.66 -3.76
CA ILE A 38 4.42 -15.79 -4.69
C ILE A 38 4.58 -16.48 -6.04
N ASP A 39 4.81 -17.78 -6.09
CA ASP A 39 4.91 -18.54 -7.34
C ASP A 39 3.58 -18.53 -8.10
N ALA A 40 2.46 -18.72 -7.40
CA ALA A 40 1.12 -18.64 -8.00
C ALA A 40 0.81 -17.24 -8.53
N LEU A 41 1.20 -16.20 -7.80
CA LEU A 41 1.05 -14.82 -8.26
C LEU A 41 1.96 -14.54 -9.46
N THR A 42 3.20 -15.00 -9.43
CA THR A 42 4.14 -14.86 -10.54
C THR A 42 3.58 -15.55 -11.80
N ALA A 43 3.04 -16.75 -11.68
CA ALA A 43 2.38 -17.45 -12.78
C ALA A 43 1.14 -16.69 -13.30
N LEU A 44 0.35 -16.08 -12.41
CA LEU A 44 -0.79 -15.24 -12.79
C LEU A 44 -0.35 -14.00 -13.57
N LEU A 45 0.76 -13.39 -13.17
CA LEU A 45 1.29 -12.17 -13.79
C LEU A 45 1.93 -12.43 -15.16
N HIS A 46 2.54 -13.58 -15.36
CA HIS A 46 3.31 -13.92 -16.58
C HIS A 46 2.58 -14.89 -17.52
N GLY A 47 1.50 -15.52 -17.08
CA GLY A 47 0.91 -16.67 -17.75
C GLY A 47 1.79 -17.93 -17.61
N ASP A 48 1.33 -19.07 -18.10
CA ASP A 48 2.00 -20.37 -17.97
C ASP A 48 3.36 -20.48 -18.70
N ALA A 49 3.82 -19.41 -19.36
CA ALA A 49 4.95 -19.47 -20.30
C ALA A 49 6.32 -19.14 -19.66
N VAL A 50 6.42 -18.85 -18.36
CA VAL A 50 7.65 -18.26 -17.82
C VAL A 50 8.17 -18.98 -16.58
N GLN A 51 8.99 -20.01 -16.81
CA GLN A 51 9.75 -20.65 -15.71
C GLN A 51 11.12 -20.02 -15.46
N ASP A 52 11.71 -19.23 -16.35
CA ASP A 52 13.11 -18.80 -16.25
C ASP A 52 13.42 -17.35 -16.68
N THR A 53 12.44 -16.50 -16.91
CA THR A 53 12.75 -15.10 -17.24
C THR A 53 12.72 -14.23 -16.00
N PRO A 54 13.70 -13.31 -15.83
CA PRO A 54 13.62 -12.28 -14.81
C PRO A 54 12.28 -11.56 -14.90
N VAL A 55 11.66 -11.29 -13.76
CA VAL A 55 10.46 -10.43 -13.72
C VAL A 55 10.74 -9.21 -14.59
N PRO A 56 9.93 -8.94 -15.62
CA PRO A 56 10.17 -7.78 -16.48
C PRO A 56 10.21 -6.52 -15.62
N PRO A 57 10.90 -5.48 -16.08
CA PRO A 57 10.90 -4.21 -15.38
C PRO A 57 9.47 -3.82 -15.00
N PRO A 58 9.25 -3.24 -13.82
CA PRO A 58 7.94 -2.74 -13.44
C PRO A 58 7.43 -1.87 -14.59
N PHE A 59 6.12 -1.86 -14.80
CA PHE A 59 5.45 -1.03 -15.81
C PHE A 59 5.40 -1.52 -17.25
N VAL A 60 5.83 -2.72 -17.55
CA VAL A 60 5.61 -3.35 -18.87
C VAL A 60 4.52 -4.39 -18.69
N GLY A 61 3.33 -4.09 -19.20
CA GLY A 61 2.10 -4.89 -19.17
C GLY A 61 2.19 -6.24 -18.45
N ARG A 62 1.66 -6.29 -17.25
CA ARG A 62 1.71 -7.49 -16.40
C ARG A 62 0.57 -8.47 -16.72
N GLY A 63 0.34 -8.73 -17.99
CA GLY A 63 -0.60 -9.77 -18.40
C GLY A 63 -2.04 -9.52 -17.95
N THR A 64 -2.47 -10.15 -16.84
CA THR A 64 -3.86 -10.11 -16.38
C THR A 64 -4.23 -8.89 -15.56
N VAL A 65 -3.25 -8.23 -14.91
CA VAL A 65 -3.44 -7.01 -14.10
C VAL A 65 -2.58 -5.87 -14.61
N ASP A 66 -2.96 -4.63 -14.29
CA ASP A 66 -2.22 -3.43 -14.69
C ASP A 66 -1.10 -3.11 -13.70
N TYR A 67 -1.26 -3.47 -12.42
CA TYR A 67 -0.29 -3.25 -11.34
C TYR A 67 -0.51 -4.21 -10.19
N ILE A 68 0.45 -4.27 -9.29
CA ILE A 68 0.32 -4.96 -8.00
C ILE A 68 0.66 -4.02 -6.83
N VAL A 69 -0.04 -4.24 -5.71
CA VAL A 69 0.30 -3.69 -4.40
C VAL A 69 1.04 -4.77 -3.63
N GLY A 70 2.28 -4.50 -3.27
CA GLY A 70 3.11 -5.43 -2.50
C GLY A 70 2.95 -5.23 -1.01
N SER A 71 2.37 -6.20 -0.33
CA SER A 71 2.06 -6.17 1.10
C SER A 71 2.56 -7.41 1.82
N VAL A 72 2.79 -7.29 3.12
CA VAL A 72 3.12 -8.38 4.02
C VAL A 72 2.11 -8.41 5.16
N HIS A 73 1.26 -9.42 5.18
CA HIS A 73 0.23 -9.61 6.20
C HIS A 73 0.55 -10.76 7.16
N HIS A 74 1.56 -11.58 6.84
CA HIS A 74 1.95 -12.74 7.62
C HIS A 74 3.43 -12.72 7.93
N VAL A 75 3.78 -13.16 9.14
CA VAL A 75 5.17 -13.44 9.53
C VAL A 75 5.22 -14.86 10.09
N HIS A 76 6.08 -15.72 9.51
CA HIS A 76 6.13 -17.14 9.79
C HIS A 76 4.74 -17.84 9.71
N GLY A 77 3.96 -17.48 8.70
CA GLY A 77 2.62 -18.04 8.48
C GLY A 77 1.55 -17.57 9.46
N ILE A 78 1.87 -16.60 10.35
CA ILE A 78 0.91 -16.05 11.31
C ILE A 78 0.47 -14.67 10.86
N PRO A 79 -0.86 -14.41 10.71
CA PRO A 79 -1.37 -13.08 10.39
C PRO A 79 -0.98 -12.05 11.47
N ILE A 80 -0.56 -10.86 11.04
CA ILE A 80 -0.17 -9.78 11.96
C ILE A 80 -1.21 -8.66 12.03
N ASP A 81 -2.26 -8.73 11.24
CA ASP A 81 -3.27 -7.68 11.06
C ASP A 81 -4.72 -8.17 11.23
N PHE A 82 -4.90 -9.47 11.53
CA PHE A 82 -6.24 -10.07 11.66
C PHE A 82 -6.93 -9.62 12.96
N ASP A 83 -6.31 -9.90 14.11
CA ASP A 83 -6.75 -9.43 15.44
C ASP A 83 -5.57 -9.35 16.42
N GLU A 84 -5.75 -8.62 17.51
CA GLU A 84 -4.72 -8.44 18.53
C GLU A 84 -4.26 -9.77 19.16
N PRO A 85 -5.14 -10.74 19.53
CA PRO A 85 -4.70 -12.04 20.02
C PRO A 85 -3.79 -12.81 19.04
N THR A 86 -4.06 -12.74 17.74
CA THR A 86 -3.23 -13.37 16.71
C THR A 86 -1.90 -12.66 16.56
N PHE A 87 -1.88 -11.33 16.60
CA PHE A 87 -0.66 -10.55 16.63
C PHE A 87 0.22 -10.88 17.84
N LEU A 88 -0.37 -11.01 19.03
CA LEU A 88 0.36 -11.42 20.25
C LEU A 88 0.96 -12.84 20.11
N LYS A 89 0.31 -13.76 19.39
CA LYS A 89 0.91 -15.06 19.07
C LYS A 89 2.12 -14.91 18.14
N ALA A 90 2.05 -14.04 17.14
CA ALA A 90 3.19 -13.76 16.28
C ALA A 90 4.38 -13.25 17.09
N LEU A 91 4.16 -12.33 18.03
CA LEU A 91 5.21 -11.86 18.97
C LEU A 91 5.79 -12.99 19.83
N GLN A 92 4.96 -13.91 20.33
CA GLN A 92 5.39 -15.02 21.20
C GLN A 92 6.30 -16.02 20.47
N VAL A 93 6.02 -16.31 19.22
CA VAL A 93 6.85 -17.21 18.41
C VAL A 93 8.27 -16.69 18.26
N HIS A 94 8.46 -15.38 18.30
CA HIS A 94 9.76 -14.72 18.19
C HIS A 94 10.50 -14.56 19.54
N GLY A 95 9.91 -15.00 20.66
CA GLY A 95 10.51 -15.00 22.00
C GLY A 95 10.12 -13.77 22.86
N THR A 96 9.92 -14.03 24.14
CA THR A 96 9.29 -13.06 25.08
C THR A 96 10.17 -11.86 25.47
N LYS A 97 11.49 -11.92 25.27
CA LYS A 97 12.41 -10.81 25.66
C LYS A 97 12.65 -9.81 24.55
N ASP A 98 12.56 -10.24 23.28
CA ASP A 98 12.84 -9.42 22.11
C ASP A 98 11.80 -9.64 21.00
N GLY A 99 10.56 -10.01 21.39
CA GLY A 99 9.50 -10.41 20.46
C GLY A 99 9.27 -9.42 19.33
N TYR A 100 9.22 -8.13 19.63
CA TYR A 100 9.10 -7.09 18.61
C TYR A 100 10.31 -7.02 17.68
N THR A 101 11.52 -7.05 18.22
CA THR A 101 12.73 -6.98 17.41
C THR A 101 12.81 -8.15 16.44
N SER A 102 12.54 -9.35 16.92
CA SER A 102 12.55 -10.57 16.10
C SER A 102 11.43 -10.55 15.05
N LEU A 103 10.23 -10.09 15.41
CA LEU A 103 9.12 -9.89 14.47
C LEU A 103 9.51 -8.89 13.37
N LEU A 104 10.12 -7.75 13.73
CA LEU A 104 10.59 -6.74 12.80
C LEU A 104 11.62 -7.29 11.81
N HIS A 105 12.58 -8.07 12.29
CA HIS A 105 13.56 -8.71 11.42
C HIS A 105 12.89 -9.64 10.40
N ALA A 106 11.98 -10.49 10.85
CA ALA A 106 11.28 -11.43 9.99
C ALA A 106 10.34 -10.71 9.01
N TYR A 107 9.59 -9.70 9.48
CA TYR A 107 8.73 -8.87 8.63
C TYR A 107 9.53 -8.19 7.52
N LEU A 108 10.64 -7.53 7.87
CA LEU A 108 11.46 -6.81 6.90
C LEU A 108 12.20 -7.74 5.92
N ASP A 109 12.53 -8.96 6.33
CA ASP A 109 13.09 -9.94 5.41
C ASP A 109 12.02 -10.51 4.47
N ALA A 110 10.82 -10.81 4.96
CA ALA A 110 9.69 -11.21 4.12
C ALA A 110 9.29 -10.10 3.13
N GLN A 111 9.30 -8.84 3.58
CA GLN A 111 9.05 -7.70 2.70
C GLN A 111 10.16 -7.58 1.63
N TYR A 112 11.41 -7.79 1.98
CA TYR A 112 12.51 -7.73 1.02
C TYR A 112 12.42 -8.85 -0.04
N GLU A 113 12.12 -10.08 0.39
CA GLU A 113 11.87 -11.20 -0.52
C GLU A 113 10.74 -10.89 -1.51
N MET A 114 9.62 -10.38 -1.03
CA MET A 114 8.51 -9.95 -1.87
C MET A 114 8.94 -8.86 -2.86
N LEU A 115 9.71 -7.86 -2.40
CA LEU A 115 10.23 -6.79 -3.26
C LEU A 115 11.16 -7.33 -4.36
N GLU A 116 12.07 -8.24 -4.03
CA GLU A 116 13.00 -8.82 -5.01
C GLU A 116 12.28 -9.64 -6.07
N ARG A 117 11.30 -10.45 -5.64
CA ARG A 117 10.63 -11.41 -6.52
C ARG A 117 9.54 -10.77 -7.39
N LEU A 118 8.79 -9.81 -6.86
CA LEU A 118 7.62 -9.26 -7.53
C LEU A 118 7.83 -7.85 -8.07
N ARG A 119 8.70 -7.05 -7.48
CA ARG A 119 8.88 -5.62 -7.79
C ARG A 119 7.55 -4.90 -7.97
N PRO A 120 6.70 -4.86 -6.93
CA PRO A 120 5.38 -4.27 -7.02
C PRO A 120 5.46 -2.77 -7.36
N GLU A 121 4.50 -2.26 -8.12
CA GLU A 121 4.40 -0.85 -8.46
C GLU A 121 4.09 0.01 -7.24
N ILE A 122 3.32 -0.54 -6.31
CA ILE A 122 2.95 0.13 -5.05
C ILE A 122 3.39 -0.75 -3.88
N ILE A 123 4.03 -0.15 -2.89
CA ILE A 123 4.32 -0.81 -1.61
C ILE A 123 3.20 -0.46 -0.64
N GLY A 124 2.37 -1.46 -0.32
CA GLY A 124 1.24 -1.30 0.59
C GLY A 124 1.69 -1.08 2.03
N HIS A 125 0.87 -0.36 2.82
CA HIS A 125 1.03 -0.11 4.26
C HIS A 125 2.35 -0.59 4.87
N PHE A 126 3.44 0.07 4.52
CA PHE A 126 4.84 -0.35 4.72
C PHE A 126 5.16 -0.87 6.13
N ASP A 127 4.54 -0.31 7.15
CA ASP A 127 4.75 -0.59 8.57
C ASP A 127 3.50 -1.18 9.26
N LEU A 128 2.78 -2.08 8.59
CA LEU A 128 1.57 -2.74 9.08
C LEU A 128 1.76 -3.45 10.43
N TYR A 129 2.96 -3.91 10.74
CA TYR A 129 3.31 -4.52 12.04
C TYR A 129 3.03 -3.61 13.25
N ARG A 130 2.76 -2.33 13.06
CA ARG A 130 2.41 -1.36 14.10
C ARG A 130 0.90 -1.30 14.38
N LEU A 131 0.08 -2.04 13.66
CA LEU A 131 -1.37 -1.90 13.69
C LEU A 131 -1.95 -1.92 15.11
N PHE A 132 -1.57 -2.91 15.92
CA PHE A 132 -2.12 -3.11 17.26
C PHE A 132 -1.34 -2.37 18.35
N ASP A 133 -0.16 -1.85 18.06
CA ASP A 133 0.63 -1.05 18.98
C ASP A 133 1.36 0.08 18.24
N PRO A 134 0.64 1.13 17.83
CA PRO A 134 1.24 2.24 17.11
C PRO A 134 2.25 3.05 17.93
N SER A 135 2.21 2.91 19.26
CA SER A 135 3.11 3.61 20.18
C SER A 135 4.33 2.79 20.59
N ALA A 136 4.37 1.48 20.29
CA ALA A 136 5.52 0.65 20.61
C ALA A 136 6.79 1.21 19.99
N PRO A 137 7.94 1.03 20.65
CA PRO A 137 9.24 1.33 20.06
C PRO A 137 9.50 0.36 18.90
N TRP A 138 8.87 0.64 17.81
CA TRP A 138 8.83 -0.17 16.60
C TRP A 138 10.13 -0.15 15.80
N TYR A 139 11.13 0.57 16.27
CA TYR A 139 12.52 0.20 16.05
C TYR A 139 13.30 0.42 17.34
N PRO A 140 14.10 -0.59 17.73
CA PRO A 140 14.94 -0.45 18.92
C PRO A 140 15.88 0.73 18.74
N GLU A 141 16.25 1.37 19.82
CA GLU A 141 17.20 2.46 19.78
C GLU A 141 18.40 2.09 18.88
N CYS A 142 18.68 2.93 17.88
CA CYS A 142 19.78 2.71 16.93
C CYS A 142 21.16 2.59 17.60
N THR A 143 21.20 2.79 18.90
CA THR A 143 22.39 2.59 19.75
C THR A 143 22.71 1.13 20.00
N THR A 144 21.71 0.23 19.93
CA THR A 144 21.91 -1.21 20.09
C THR A 144 22.33 -1.88 18.76
N PRO A 145 23.10 -3.00 18.80
CA PRO A 145 23.40 -3.77 17.57
C PRO A 145 22.13 -4.17 16.81
N HIS A 146 21.13 -4.70 17.50
CA HIS A 146 19.85 -5.12 16.89
C HIS A 146 19.07 -3.94 16.29
N GLY A 147 19.02 -2.80 16.96
CA GLY A 147 18.35 -1.61 16.42
C GLY A 147 19.02 -1.08 15.16
N ARG A 148 20.35 -1.14 15.10
CA ARG A 148 21.09 -0.79 13.86
C ARG A 148 20.78 -1.75 12.72
N GLU A 149 20.65 -3.04 13.02
CA GLU A 149 20.31 -4.05 12.01
C GLU A 149 18.91 -3.85 11.45
N VAL A 150 17.90 -3.61 12.31
CA VAL A 150 16.55 -3.26 11.87
C VAL A 150 16.56 -2.01 10.98
N LEU A 151 17.26 -0.95 11.39
CA LEU A 151 17.38 0.25 10.59
C LEU A 151 18.05 -0.01 9.23
N ASN A 152 19.06 -0.88 9.19
CA ASN A 152 19.71 -1.27 7.94
C ASN A 152 18.73 -2.03 7.01
N LYS A 153 17.92 -2.94 7.55
CA LYS A 153 16.89 -3.65 6.78
C LYS A 153 15.81 -2.70 6.27
N LEU A 154 15.32 -1.76 7.08
CA LEU A 154 14.41 -0.70 6.65
C LEU A 154 14.98 0.09 5.47
N LYS A 155 16.21 0.57 5.61
CA LYS A 155 16.90 1.31 4.54
C LYS A 155 17.09 0.46 3.29
N ARG A 156 17.49 -0.81 3.44
CA ARG A 156 17.63 -1.76 2.33
C ARG A 156 16.33 -1.85 1.53
N ASN A 157 15.22 -2.12 2.20
CA ASN A 157 13.92 -2.30 1.56
C ASN A 157 13.45 -1.01 0.86
N ILE A 158 13.58 0.14 1.55
CA ILE A 158 13.23 1.44 0.99
C ILE A 158 14.10 1.77 -0.22
N HIS A 159 15.42 1.62 -0.13
CA HIS A 159 16.31 1.90 -1.25
C HIS A 159 16.06 0.97 -2.44
N PHE A 160 15.84 -0.31 -2.18
CA PHE A 160 15.53 -1.26 -3.24
C PHE A 160 14.23 -0.89 -3.96
N ALA A 161 13.14 -0.64 -3.23
CA ALA A 161 11.86 -0.21 -3.80
C ALA A 161 11.99 1.10 -4.58
N SER A 162 12.70 2.09 -4.02
CA SER A 162 12.95 3.38 -4.68
C SER A 162 13.78 3.22 -5.96
N SER A 163 14.73 2.26 -5.98
CA SER A 163 15.65 2.08 -7.12
C SER A 163 14.96 1.67 -8.41
N TYR A 164 13.82 0.99 -8.34
CA TYR A 164 13.02 0.64 -9.51
C TYR A 164 11.78 1.51 -9.68
N GLY A 165 11.63 2.55 -8.85
CA GLY A 165 10.59 3.57 -8.99
C GLY A 165 9.23 3.20 -8.40
N ALA A 166 9.17 2.27 -7.43
CA ALA A 166 7.93 1.96 -6.71
C ALA A 166 7.38 3.19 -6.00
N LEU A 167 6.05 3.23 -5.86
CA LEU A 167 5.35 4.20 -5.04
C LEU A 167 5.11 3.61 -3.65
N PHE A 168 5.36 4.38 -2.61
CA PHE A 168 5.01 3.99 -1.25
C PHE A 168 3.61 4.50 -0.93
N GLU A 169 2.75 3.61 -0.50
CA GLU A 169 1.39 3.93 -0.17
C GLU A 169 1.30 4.83 1.06
N THR A 170 0.56 5.93 0.97
CA THR A 170 0.10 6.72 2.11
C THR A 170 -1.33 6.32 2.40
N ASN A 171 -1.49 5.35 3.29
CA ASN A 171 -2.73 4.61 3.47
C ASN A 171 -3.55 5.17 4.62
N SER A 172 -4.74 5.69 4.33
CA SER A 172 -5.61 6.31 5.31
C SER A 172 -6.31 5.33 6.25
N SER A 173 -6.21 4.02 6.00
CA SER A 173 -6.90 2.99 6.80
C SER A 173 -6.46 2.95 8.25
N ALA A 174 -5.23 3.37 8.58
CA ALA A 174 -4.77 3.49 9.95
C ALA A 174 -5.69 4.39 10.80
N PHE A 175 -6.18 5.49 10.23
CA PHE A 175 -7.16 6.34 10.90
C PHE A 175 -8.50 5.64 11.13
N ARG A 176 -8.95 4.79 10.20
CA ARG A 176 -10.14 3.95 10.36
C ARG A 176 -9.94 2.91 11.46
N LYS A 177 -8.71 2.40 11.60
CA LYS A 177 -8.31 1.43 12.61
C LYS A 177 -7.99 2.08 13.98
N GLY A 178 -8.21 3.39 14.15
CA GLY A 178 -8.13 4.09 15.43
C GLY A 178 -6.86 4.92 15.68
N TRP A 179 -5.93 4.96 14.76
CA TRP A 179 -4.76 5.84 14.88
C TRP A 179 -5.17 7.31 14.84
N LYS A 180 -4.41 8.18 15.54
CA LYS A 180 -4.82 9.57 15.73
C LYS A 180 -3.94 10.56 14.97
N GLU A 181 -2.62 10.42 15.06
CA GLU A 181 -1.66 11.44 14.66
C GLU A 181 -0.98 11.18 13.32
N GLU A 182 -0.86 9.94 12.94
CA GLU A 182 -0.16 9.48 11.74
C GLU A 182 -0.92 8.35 11.06
N THR A 183 -0.51 8.00 9.85
CA THR A 183 -1.06 6.90 9.07
C THR A 183 0.07 5.96 8.61
N TYR A 184 -0.20 4.99 7.73
CA TYR A 184 0.88 4.24 7.09
C TYR A 184 1.44 5.03 5.89
N PRO A 185 2.78 5.15 5.77
CA PRO A 185 3.76 4.81 6.80
C PRO A 185 3.75 5.85 7.92
N GLY A 186 4.08 5.41 9.14
CA GLY A 186 4.26 6.32 10.25
C GLY A 186 5.45 7.27 10.03
N ARG A 187 5.49 8.35 10.82
CA ARG A 187 6.39 9.49 10.63
C ARG A 187 7.83 9.13 10.37
N VAL A 188 8.42 8.23 11.14
CA VAL A 188 9.85 7.92 11.01
C VAL A 188 10.14 7.14 9.73
N ILE A 189 9.28 6.22 9.34
CA ILE A 189 9.39 5.50 8.06
C ILE A 189 9.19 6.46 6.90
N LEU A 190 8.19 7.34 6.98
CA LEU A 190 7.96 8.38 6.00
C LEU A 190 9.22 9.22 5.78
N GLN A 191 9.87 9.68 6.86
CA GLN A 191 11.10 10.46 6.76
C GLN A 191 12.27 9.66 6.15
N LEU A 192 12.35 8.33 6.38
CA LEU A 192 13.34 7.48 5.72
C LEU A 192 13.06 7.36 4.22
N ILE A 193 11.80 7.19 3.83
CA ILE A 193 11.37 7.15 2.43
C ILE A 193 11.71 8.47 1.72
N LEU A 194 11.39 9.61 2.31
CA LEU A 194 11.70 10.92 1.74
C LEU A 194 13.21 11.15 1.56
N ARG A 195 14.01 10.75 2.54
CA ARG A 195 15.49 10.82 2.44
C ARG A 195 16.06 9.92 1.36
N ALA A 196 15.37 8.85 1.02
CA ALA A 196 15.72 7.94 -0.08
C ALA A 196 15.13 8.37 -1.42
N HIS A 197 14.54 9.58 -1.51
CA HIS A 197 13.82 10.08 -2.68
C HIS A 197 12.70 9.16 -3.16
N GLY A 198 12.10 8.41 -2.22
CA GLY A 198 10.92 7.58 -2.49
C GLY A 198 9.70 8.44 -2.79
N ARG A 199 8.83 7.94 -3.66
CA ARG A 199 7.61 8.60 -4.12
C ARG A 199 6.41 8.06 -3.40
N LEU A 200 5.43 8.90 -3.11
CA LEU A 200 4.26 8.55 -2.31
C LEU A 200 3.00 8.50 -3.18
N ALA A 201 2.14 7.50 -2.94
CA ALA A 201 0.81 7.40 -3.55
C ALA A 201 -0.27 7.38 -2.47
N LEU A 202 -1.40 8.03 -2.73
CA LEU A 202 -2.53 8.05 -1.81
C LEU A 202 -3.37 6.79 -1.93
N SER A 203 -3.80 6.23 -0.79
CA SER A 203 -4.69 5.08 -0.72
C SER A 203 -5.59 5.14 0.51
N ASP A 204 -6.71 4.43 0.46
CA ASP A 204 -7.64 4.28 1.57
C ASP A 204 -7.86 2.81 1.98
N ASP A 205 -7.35 1.87 1.21
CA ASP A 205 -7.50 0.44 1.49
C ASP A 205 -8.97 0.07 1.72
N SER A 206 -9.81 0.51 0.79
CA SER A 206 -11.27 0.41 0.90
C SER A 206 -11.77 -1.03 0.76
N HIS A 207 -12.49 -1.50 1.77
CA HIS A 207 -13.21 -2.77 1.76
C HIS A 207 -14.72 -2.59 1.53
N GLY A 208 -15.15 -1.39 1.15
CA GLY A 208 -16.54 -1.08 0.86
C GLY A 208 -16.73 0.37 0.37
N VAL A 209 -17.84 0.63 -0.29
CA VAL A 209 -18.14 1.92 -0.94
C VAL A 209 -18.01 3.11 0.03
N HIS A 210 -18.46 2.93 1.27
CA HIS A 210 -18.42 3.97 2.32
C HIS A 210 -17.01 4.30 2.82
N GLN A 211 -15.98 3.52 2.44
CA GLN A 211 -14.60 3.72 2.83
C GLN A 211 -13.77 4.44 1.77
N VAL A 212 -14.25 4.50 0.54
CA VAL A 212 -13.54 5.14 -0.58
C VAL A 212 -13.33 6.63 -0.31
N GLY A 213 -12.09 7.08 -0.29
CA GLY A 213 -11.69 8.45 0.03
C GLY A 213 -11.82 8.81 1.52
N LEU A 214 -12.10 7.84 2.38
CA LEU A 214 -12.26 8.09 3.82
C LEU A 214 -10.93 8.55 4.43
N ASN A 215 -10.99 9.64 5.22
CA ASN A 215 -9.85 10.25 5.91
C ASN A 215 -8.78 10.90 5.00
N TYR A 216 -9.01 11.11 3.72
CA TYR A 216 -8.01 11.75 2.82
C TYR A 216 -7.61 13.15 3.30
N THR A 217 -8.52 13.94 3.87
CA THR A 217 -8.20 15.23 4.47
C THR A 217 -7.19 15.06 5.63
N ARG A 218 -7.36 14.05 6.47
CA ARG A 218 -6.44 13.78 7.58
C ARG A 218 -5.06 13.33 7.07
N VAL A 219 -5.01 12.50 6.02
CA VAL A 219 -3.74 12.12 5.37
C VAL A 219 -3.04 13.34 4.81
N ARG A 220 -3.75 14.20 4.08
CA ARG A 220 -3.20 15.46 3.57
C ARG A 220 -2.58 16.30 4.68
N ASP A 221 -3.32 16.51 5.76
CA ASP A 221 -2.84 17.35 6.88
C ASP A 221 -1.62 16.72 7.57
N TYR A 222 -1.57 15.40 7.66
CA TYR A 222 -0.40 14.66 8.13
C TYR A 222 0.79 14.89 7.19
N LEU A 223 0.64 14.66 5.90
CA LEU A 223 1.70 14.77 4.91
C LEU A 223 2.25 16.21 4.83
N LEU A 224 1.38 17.21 4.88
CA LEU A 224 1.81 18.63 4.90
C LEU A 224 2.64 18.96 6.15
N ARG A 225 2.25 18.46 7.33
CA ARG A 225 3.04 18.60 8.56
C ARG A 225 4.43 17.96 8.46
N GLU A 226 4.54 16.86 7.70
CA GLU A 226 5.80 16.16 7.48
C GLU A 226 6.62 16.72 6.30
N GLY A 227 6.18 17.81 5.68
CA GLY A 227 6.89 18.50 4.60
C GLY A 227 6.67 17.89 3.22
N VAL A 228 5.68 17.02 3.06
CA VAL A 228 5.31 16.43 1.77
C VAL A 228 4.32 17.37 1.08
N ASN A 229 4.61 17.74 -0.17
CA ASN A 229 3.77 18.60 -0.99
C ASN A 229 3.42 17.99 -2.36
N GLU A 230 3.87 16.79 -2.64
CA GLU A 230 3.68 16.09 -3.91
C GLU A 230 3.26 14.65 -3.68
N LEU A 231 2.29 14.17 -4.47
CA LEU A 231 1.89 12.77 -4.56
C LEU A 231 1.98 12.30 -6.01
N TRP A 232 2.21 11.01 -6.15
CA TRP A 232 2.33 10.33 -7.43
C TRP A 232 1.17 9.36 -7.63
N TYR A 233 0.89 9.00 -8.88
CA TYR A 233 -0.11 8.02 -9.24
C TYR A 233 0.32 7.21 -10.46
N LEU A 234 -0.24 6.03 -10.62
CA LEU A 234 -0.03 5.20 -11.79
C LEU A 234 -0.87 5.70 -12.96
N VAL A 235 -0.35 5.53 -14.15
CA VAL A 235 -1.05 5.83 -15.40
C VAL A 235 -1.16 4.59 -16.30
N PRO A 236 -2.15 4.54 -17.20
CA PRO A 236 -2.24 3.45 -18.17
C PRO A 236 -0.94 3.32 -18.99
N GLY A 237 -0.56 2.07 -19.28
CA GLY A 237 0.66 1.78 -20.02
C GLY A 237 1.87 1.48 -19.15
N GLY A 238 1.68 1.42 -17.84
CA GLY A 238 2.68 0.93 -16.89
C GLY A 238 3.87 1.84 -16.65
N THR A 239 3.80 3.11 -17.06
CA THR A 239 4.87 4.08 -16.77
C THR A 239 4.51 4.93 -15.58
N LEU A 240 5.47 5.10 -14.66
CA LEU A 240 5.34 6.11 -13.61
C LEU A 240 5.28 7.50 -14.25
N PRO A 241 4.45 8.41 -13.74
CA PRO A 241 4.49 9.80 -14.15
C PRO A 241 5.87 10.40 -13.88
N CYS A 242 6.31 11.28 -14.78
CA CYS A 242 7.48 12.11 -14.48
C CYS A 242 7.17 13.05 -13.30
N ALA A 243 8.21 13.57 -12.66
CA ALA A 243 8.08 14.46 -11.50
C ALA A 243 7.16 15.68 -11.75
N ASP A 244 7.15 16.16 -12.99
CA ASP A 244 6.31 17.27 -13.46
C ASP A 244 4.82 16.91 -13.63
N LYS A 245 4.47 15.63 -13.51
CA LYS A 245 3.10 15.11 -13.58
C LYS A 245 2.62 14.51 -12.26
N GLY A 246 3.38 14.64 -11.19
CA GLY A 246 2.95 14.27 -9.85
C GLY A 246 1.73 15.10 -9.43
N GLY A 247 0.75 14.48 -8.81
CA GLY A 247 -0.41 15.19 -8.30
C GLY A 247 -0.02 16.07 -7.12
N ASN A 248 -0.39 17.34 -7.18
CA ASN A 248 -0.22 18.25 -6.05
C ASN A 248 -1.25 17.92 -4.96
N LEU A 249 -0.86 17.95 -3.70
CA LEU A 249 -1.76 17.70 -2.57
C LEU A 249 -3.00 18.61 -2.56
N SER A 250 -2.90 19.84 -3.09
CA SER A 250 -4.05 20.73 -3.25
C SER A 250 -5.05 20.23 -4.30
N GLU A 251 -4.58 19.61 -5.37
CA GLU A 251 -5.43 19.05 -6.43
C GLU A 251 -6.12 17.77 -5.94
N VAL A 252 -5.41 16.92 -5.18
CA VAL A 252 -6.01 15.74 -4.53
C VAL A 252 -7.13 16.15 -3.57
N HIS A 253 -6.98 17.27 -2.87
CA HIS A 253 -8.04 17.80 -2.00
C HIS A 253 -9.27 18.22 -2.80
N ALA A 254 -9.10 18.96 -3.89
CA ALA A 254 -10.22 19.40 -4.74
C ALA A 254 -11.00 18.18 -5.29
N ALA A 255 -10.29 17.17 -5.81
CA ALA A 255 -10.91 15.97 -6.33
C ALA A 255 -11.66 15.16 -5.24
N SER A 256 -11.13 15.09 -4.02
CA SER A 256 -11.79 14.41 -2.91
C SER A 256 -13.03 15.14 -2.40
N GLU A 257 -12.99 16.46 -2.40
CA GLU A 257 -14.13 17.32 -2.01
C GLU A 257 -15.27 17.25 -3.04
N GLU A 258 -14.94 17.28 -4.33
CA GLU A 258 -15.93 17.09 -5.41
C GLU A 258 -16.58 15.70 -5.35
N ALA A 259 -15.79 14.65 -5.09
CA ALA A 259 -16.32 13.30 -4.91
C ALA A 259 -17.23 13.20 -3.67
N ARG A 260 -16.93 13.91 -2.59
CA ARG A 260 -17.78 13.99 -1.40
C ARG A 260 -19.09 14.72 -1.67
N GLN A 261 -19.03 15.88 -2.31
CA GLN A 261 -20.23 16.67 -2.69
C GLN A 261 -21.13 15.90 -3.66
N ALA A 262 -20.56 15.19 -4.62
CA ALA A 262 -21.31 14.34 -5.53
C ALA A 262 -22.07 13.21 -4.81
N ARG A 263 -21.51 12.66 -3.73
CA ARG A 263 -22.18 11.65 -2.89
C ARG A 263 -23.31 12.23 -2.05
N GLU A 264 -23.08 13.37 -1.40
CA GLU A 264 -24.11 14.06 -0.59
C GLU A 264 -25.33 14.42 -1.45
N LEU A 265 -25.12 14.69 -2.75
CA LEU A 265 -26.21 14.94 -3.71
C LEU A 265 -26.93 13.65 -4.13
N SER A 266 -26.23 12.50 -4.18
CA SER A 266 -26.84 11.20 -4.54
C SER A 266 -27.62 10.55 -3.40
N ASP A 267 -27.27 10.85 -2.17
CA ASP A 267 -27.89 10.28 -0.97
C ASP A 267 -29.08 11.13 -0.43
N THR A 268 -29.44 12.21 -1.11
CA THR A 268 -30.66 12.98 -0.75
C THR A 268 -31.87 12.17 -1.20
N PRO A 269 -32.71 11.65 -0.28
CA PRO A 269 -33.93 10.94 -0.68
C PRO A 269 -34.83 11.91 -1.44
N GLY A 270 -35.23 11.48 -2.62
CA GLY A 270 -36.18 12.25 -3.45
C GLY A 270 -37.36 12.70 -2.59
N ARG A 271 -37.59 14.00 -2.49
CA ARG A 271 -38.79 14.53 -1.88
C ARG A 271 -39.96 13.99 -2.68
N ASP A 272 -40.76 13.17 -2.05
CA ASP A 272 -42.04 12.72 -2.58
C ASP A 272 -42.81 13.93 -3.08
N ALA A 273 -43.24 13.86 -4.33
CA ALA A 273 -44.18 14.84 -4.89
C ALA A 273 -45.50 14.75 -4.12
N PRO A 274 -46.11 15.86 -3.73
CA PRO A 274 -47.41 15.83 -3.09
C PRO A 274 -48.48 15.33 -4.06
N THR A 275 -49.28 14.41 -3.58
CA THR A 275 -50.49 13.86 -4.23
C THR A 275 -51.53 14.93 -4.49
#